data_9f7d6884f0ff86312bcc7a25f5d4640f
#
_entry.id   9f7d6884f0ff86312bcc7a25f5d4640f
#
_cell.length_a   1.000
_cell.length_b   1.000
_cell.length_c   1.000
_cell.angle_alpha   90.00
_cell.angle_beta   90.00
_cell.angle_gamma   90.00
#
_symmetry.space_group_name_H-M   'P 1'
#
loop_
_entity.id
_entity.type
_entity.pdbx_description
1 polymer ?
#
loop_
_entity_poly.entity_id
_entity_poly.type
_entity_poly.pdbx_seq_one_letter_code
_entity_poly.pdbx_strand_id
1 'polypeptide(L)'
;MLNRVILMGRITQELELKTTASGISVTSFSIAVDRNYVKQGEQRQTDFINIVCWRQQAEFVCRYFGKGSMIAIEGQLQSRTYQAKDGTNRYEIGRAHV
;
A
#
# COMPACT_ATOMS: atom_id res chain seq x y z
N MET A 1 16.61 4.93 -14.64
CA MET A 1 16.52 5.15 -13.20
C MET A 1 15.89 3.95 -12.53
N LEU A 2 16.32 3.64 -11.34
CA LEU A 2 15.72 2.56 -10.55
C LEU A 2 14.69 3.14 -9.58
N ASN A 3 13.51 2.52 -9.57
CA ASN A 3 12.46 2.83 -8.60
C ASN A 3 11.67 1.55 -8.36
N ARG A 4 12.11 0.78 -7.39
CA ARG A 4 11.48 -0.49 -7.06
C ARG A 4 11.49 -0.69 -5.55
N VAL A 5 10.34 -0.99 -5.02
CA VAL A 5 10.15 -1.21 -3.58
C VAL A 5 9.54 -2.58 -3.38
N ILE A 6 10.08 -3.34 -2.44
CA ILE A 6 9.55 -4.64 -2.04
C ILE A 6 9.21 -4.55 -0.56
N LEU A 7 7.95 -4.83 -0.23
CA LEU A 7 7.44 -4.74 1.13
C LEU A 7 6.60 -5.95 1.47
N MET A 8 6.63 -6.34 2.73
CA MET A 8 5.70 -7.31 3.27
C MET A 8 5.08 -6.72 4.53
N GLY A 9 3.78 -6.75 4.62
CA GLY A 9 3.06 -6.19 5.76
C GLY A 9 1.65 -6.74 5.84
N ARG A 10 0.93 -6.28 6.84
CA ARG A 10 -0.43 -6.73 7.12
C ARG A 10 -1.43 -5.68 6.66
N ILE A 11 -2.43 -6.11 5.91
CA ILE A 11 -3.50 -5.22 5.41
C ILE A 11 -4.30 -4.70 6.61
N THR A 12 -4.48 -3.38 6.68
CA THR A 12 -5.08 -2.71 7.83
C THR A 12 -6.56 -2.43 7.69
N GLN A 13 -7.13 -2.63 6.52
CA GLN A 13 -8.52 -2.25 6.23
C GLN A 13 -9.17 -3.23 5.27
N GLU A 14 -10.50 -3.17 5.20
CA GLU A 14 -11.25 -3.92 4.20
C GLU A 14 -10.90 -3.43 2.81
N LEU A 15 -10.75 -4.36 1.87
CA LEU A 15 -10.44 -4.04 0.49
C LEU A 15 -11.72 -3.75 -0.29
N GLU A 16 -11.67 -2.71 -1.10
CA GLU A 16 -12.79 -2.31 -1.94
C GLU A 16 -12.29 -2.15 -3.38
N LEU A 17 -12.88 -2.92 -4.28
CA LEU A 17 -12.57 -2.79 -5.70
C LEU A 17 -13.42 -1.67 -6.29
N LYS A 18 -12.74 -0.67 -6.84
CA LYS A 18 -13.38 0.47 -7.49
C LYS A 18 -13.08 0.45 -8.98
N THR A 19 -13.90 1.14 -9.73
CA THR A 19 -13.71 1.30 -11.17
C THR A 19 -13.60 2.79 -11.49
N THR A 20 -12.55 3.16 -12.23
CA THR A 20 -12.38 4.55 -12.67
C THR A 20 -13.40 4.90 -13.76
N ALA A 21 -13.49 6.19 -14.10
CA ALA A 21 -14.36 6.66 -15.18
C ALA A 21 -14.02 5.99 -16.52
N SER A 22 -12.78 5.54 -16.70
CA SER A 22 -12.34 4.82 -17.90
C SER A 22 -12.60 3.32 -17.85
N GLY A 23 -13.25 2.81 -16.82
CA GLY A 23 -13.55 1.38 -16.67
C GLY A 23 -12.38 0.55 -16.15
N ILE A 24 -11.37 1.16 -15.55
CA ILE A 24 -10.18 0.48 -15.05
C ILE A 24 -10.38 0.14 -13.58
N SER A 25 -10.14 -1.12 -13.22
CA SER A 25 -10.21 -1.58 -11.84
C SER A 25 -9.04 -1.03 -11.03
N VAL A 26 -9.33 -0.55 -9.82
CA VAL A 26 -8.33 -0.02 -8.90
C VAL A 26 -8.73 -0.32 -7.47
N THR A 27 -7.75 -0.61 -6.64
CA THR A 27 -7.95 -0.69 -5.19
C THR A 27 -6.81 -0.01 -4.48
N SER A 28 -7.13 0.65 -3.38
CA SER A 28 -6.18 1.36 -2.55
C SER A 28 -6.35 0.91 -1.11
N PHE A 29 -5.24 0.59 -0.45
CA PHE A 29 -5.26 0.13 0.92
C PHE A 29 -3.94 0.47 1.60
N SER A 30 -3.91 0.29 2.91
CA SER A 30 -2.71 0.51 3.72
C SER A 30 -2.22 -0.82 4.27
N ILE A 31 -0.90 -0.96 4.35
CA ILE A 31 -0.27 -2.08 5.04
C ILE A 31 0.52 -1.58 6.24
N ALA A 32 0.55 -2.38 7.29
CA ALA A 32 1.34 -2.13 8.48
C ALA A 32 2.64 -2.94 8.37
N VAL A 33 3.75 -2.23 8.34
CA VAL A 33 5.09 -2.83 8.23
C VAL A 33 5.85 -2.53 9.51
N ASP A 34 6.13 -3.56 10.29
CA ASP A 34 6.90 -3.41 11.52
C ASP A 34 8.38 -3.20 11.18
N ARG A 35 9.01 -2.27 11.89
CA ARG A 35 10.44 -2.06 11.74
C ARG A 35 11.20 -3.24 12.33
N ASN A 36 12.24 -3.67 11.61
CA ASN A 36 13.04 -4.84 12.00
C ASN A 36 13.89 -4.60 13.23
N TYR A 37 14.26 -3.34 13.50
CA TYR A 37 15.13 -2.99 14.61
C TYR A 37 14.31 -2.36 15.74
N VAL A 38 14.44 -2.94 16.92
CA VAL A 38 13.86 -2.40 18.15
C VAL A 38 14.99 -2.27 19.17
N LYS A 39 15.21 -1.05 19.63
CA LYS A 39 16.17 -0.79 20.69
C LYS A 39 15.63 -1.40 22.00
N GLN A 40 16.50 -1.99 22.79
CA GLN A 40 16.11 -2.61 24.05
C GLN A 40 15.37 -1.59 24.94
N GLY A 41 14.15 -1.94 25.36
CA GLY A 41 13.33 -1.07 26.19
C GLY A 41 12.40 -0.13 25.41
N GLU A 42 12.49 -0.09 24.08
CA GLU A 42 11.60 0.72 23.24
C GLU A 42 10.48 -0.11 22.65
N GLN A 43 9.35 0.52 22.42
CA GLN A 43 8.24 -0.12 21.72
C GLN A 43 8.57 -0.29 20.24
N ARG A 44 8.12 -1.40 19.65
CA ARG A 44 8.26 -1.63 18.22
C ARG A 44 7.46 -0.58 17.45
N GLN A 45 8.11 0.05 16.48
CA GLN A 45 7.45 1.03 15.62
C GLN A 45 6.92 0.35 14.37
N THR A 46 5.78 0.84 13.91
CA THR A 46 5.12 0.35 12.71
C THR A 46 4.95 1.49 11.72
N ASP A 47 5.32 1.23 10.48
CA ASP A 47 5.08 2.17 9.39
C ASP A 47 3.81 1.76 8.64
N PHE A 48 2.94 2.73 8.38
CA PHE A 48 1.72 2.52 7.59
C PHE A 48 1.96 3.08 6.20
N ILE A 49 1.88 2.21 5.20
CA ILE A 49 2.26 2.55 3.84
C ILE A 49 1.06 2.33 2.92
N ASN A 50 0.72 3.35 2.14
CA ASN A 50 -0.38 3.29 1.19
C ASN A 50 0.04 2.54 -0.06
N ILE A 51 -0.82 1.65 -0.51
CA ILE A 51 -0.60 0.79 -1.67
C ILE A 51 -1.73 1.02 -2.67
N VAL A 52 -1.40 1.12 -3.93
CA VAL A 52 -2.37 1.21 -5.02
C VAL A 52 -2.12 0.09 -6.02
N CYS A 53 -3.15 -0.70 -6.29
CA CYS A 53 -3.13 -1.76 -7.28
C CYS A 53 -4.09 -1.45 -8.41
N TRP A 54 -3.73 -1.81 -9.64
CA TRP A 54 -4.49 -1.52 -10.84
C TRP A 54 -4.82 -2.79 -11.61
N ARG A 55 -5.95 -2.79 -12.33
CA ARG A 55 -6.34 -3.83 -13.29
C ARG A 55 -6.40 -5.20 -12.64
N GLN A 56 -5.70 -6.17 -13.21
CA GLN A 56 -5.72 -7.55 -12.74
C GLN A 56 -5.17 -7.70 -11.33
N GLN A 57 -4.17 -6.90 -10.95
CA GLN A 57 -3.63 -6.94 -9.60
C GLN A 57 -4.67 -6.46 -8.57
N ALA A 58 -5.44 -5.43 -8.91
CA ALA A 58 -6.51 -4.95 -8.04
C ALA A 58 -7.57 -6.04 -7.82
N GLU A 59 -7.99 -6.69 -8.89
CA GLU A 59 -8.96 -7.78 -8.83
C GLU A 59 -8.43 -8.97 -8.03
N PHE A 60 -7.18 -9.34 -8.26
CA PHE A 60 -6.53 -10.43 -7.56
C PHE A 60 -6.46 -10.18 -6.05
N VAL A 61 -6.01 -9.00 -5.66
CA VAL A 61 -5.86 -8.65 -4.24
C VAL A 61 -7.22 -8.63 -3.54
N CYS A 62 -8.22 -8.02 -4.15
CA CYS A 62 -9.55 -7.96 -3.57
C CYS A 62 -10.20 -9.34 -3.45
N ARG A 63 -9.85 -10.28 -4.33
CA ARG A 63 -10.41 -11.62 -4.34
C ARG A 63 -9.79 -12.54 -3.28
N TYR A 64 -8.47 -12.45 -3.09
CA TYR A 64 -7.74 -13.43 -2.30
C TYR A 64 -7.21 -12.89 -0.97
N PHE A 65 -7.25 -11.60 -0.74
CA PHE A 65 -6.74 -10.98 0.47
C PHE A 65 -7.84 -10.17 1.14
N GLY A 66 -7.64 -9.88 2.41
CA GLY A 66 -8.58 -9.07 3.19
C GLY A 66 -7.89 -8.42 4.37
N LYS A 67 -8.65 -7.69 5.16
CA LYS A 67 -8.17 -7.05 6.38
C LYS A 67 -7.50 -8.08 7.29
N GLY A 68 -6.29 -7.78 7.73
CA GLY A 68 -5.50 -8.65 8.60
C GLY A 68 -4.64 -9.66 7.86
N SER A 69 -4.78 -9.81 6.55
CA SER A 69 -3.94 -10.71 5.75
C SER A 69 -2.53 -10.17 5.62
N MET A 70 -1.55 -11.08 5.66
CA MET A 70 -0.17 -10.74 5.34
C MET A 70 0.01 -10.75 3.83
N ILE A 71 0.61 -9.71 3.28
CA ILE A 71 0.82 -9.58 1.84
C ILE A 71 2.24 -9.11 1.54
N ALA A 72 2.84 -9.70 0.52
CA ALA A 72 4.11 -9.24 -0.02
C ALA A 72 3.83 -8.56 -1.35
N ILE A 73 4.36 -7.36 -1.51
CA ILE A 73 4.14 -6.56 -2.71
C ILE A 73 5.45 -6.06 -3.27
N GLU A 74 5.43 -5.81 -4.57
CA GLU A 74 6.50 -5.13 -5.29
C GLU A 74 5.87 -4.01 -6.13
N GLY A 75 6.47 -2.84 -6.10
CA GLY A 75 5.94 -1.72 -6.86
C GLY A 75 6.91 -0.56 -6.94
N GLN A 76 6.41 0.60 -7.29
CA GLN A 76 7.18 1.82 -7.40
C GLN A 76 6.75 2.81 -6.34
N LEU A 77 7.71 3.53 -5.77
CA LEU A 77 7.40 4.63 -4.86
C LEU A 77 6.96 5.83 -5.68
N GLN A 78 5.78 6.35 -5.37
CA GLN A 78 5.24 7.53 -6.03
C GLN A 78 4.89 8.59 -5.00
N SER A 79 5.23 9.84 -5.30
CA SER A 79 4.75 10.96 -4.50
C SER A 79 3.44 11.45 -5.09
N ARG A 80 2.50 11.75 -4.22
CA ARG A 80 1.25 12.38 -4.59
C ARG A 80 1.24 13.78 -4.04
N THR A 81 1.16 14.77 -4.91
CA THR A 81 0.90 16.12 -4.48
C THR A 81 -0.58 16.20 -4.15
N TYR A 82 -0.85 16.11 -2.91
CA TYR A 82 -2.18 16.14 -2.34
C TYR A 82 -2.42 17.53 -1.86
N GLN A 83 -3.55 18.11 -2.17
CA GLN A 83 -4.04 19.20 -1.34
C GLN A 83 -4.65 18.61 -0.07
N ALA A 84 -3.83 17.95 0.69
CA ALA A 84 -4.17 17.68 2.07
C ALA A 84 -4.27 19.02 2.78
N LYS A 85 -5.14 19.13 3.77
CA LYS A 85 -5.36 20.36 4.53
C LYS A 85 -4.09 20.94 5.14
N ASP A 86 -3.02 20.19 5.17
CA ASP A 86 -1.71 20.58 5.72
C ASP A 86 -0.66 20.87 4.63
N GLY A 87 -0.99 20.72 3.35
CA GLY A 87 -0.07 20.99 2.24
C GLY A 87 1.11 20.04 2.11
N THR A 88 1.11 18.89 2.83
CA THR A 88 2.22 17.95 2.79
C THR A 88 2.11 16.98 1.61
N ASN A 89 3.28 16.59 1.06
CA ASN A 89 3.37 15.54 0.06
C ASN A 89 3.21 14.20 0.74
N ARG A 90 2.41 13.34 0.14
CA ARG A 90 2.26 11.96 0.60
C ARG A 90 2.88 11.01 -0.40
N TYR A 91 3.43 9.91 0.11
CA TYR A 91 4.06 8.89 -0.69
C TYR A 91 3.23 7.60 -0.64
N GLU A 92 3.17 6.93 -1.78
CA GLU A 92 2.48 5.66 -1.88
C GLU A 92 3.23 4.71 -2.80
N ILE A 93 2.99 3.42 -2.67
CA ILE A 93 3.51 2.44 -3.61
C ILE A 93 2.45 2.27 -4.71
N GLY A 94 2.77 2.79 -5.89
CA GLY A 94 1.90 2.67 -7.05
C GLY A 94 2.26 1.48 -7.91
N ARG A 95 1.29 1.01 -8.72
CA ARG A 95 1.47 -0.14 -9.62
C ARG A 95 2.00 -1.37 -8.90
N ALA A 96 1.47 -1.62 -7.70
CA ALA A 96 1.91 -2.73 -6.89
C ALA A 96 1.48 -4.07 -7.48
N HIS A 97 2.36 -5.05 -7.39
CA HIS A 97 2.12 -6.45 -7.76
C HIS A 97 2.29 -7.34 -6.53
N VAL A 98 1.49 -8.35 -6.46
CA VAL A 98 1.51 -9.30 -5.34
C VAL A 98 2.46 -10.46 -5.59
#